data_ed9429bf6d07748df6318cd975aac0cf
#
_entry.id   ed9429bf6d07748df6318cd975aac0cf
#
_cell.length_a   1.000
_cell.length_b   1.000
_cell.length_c   1.000
_cell.angle_alpha   90.00
_cell.angle_beta   90.00
_cell.angle_gamma   90.00
#
_symmetry.space_group_name_H-M   'P 1'
#
loop_
_entity.id
_entity.type
_entity.pdbx_description
1 polymer ?
#
loop_
_entity_poly.entity_id
_entity_poly.type
_entity_poly.pdbx_seq_one_letter_code
_entity_poly.pdbx_strand_id
1 'polypeptide(L)'
;RRRAEDIAAGSTVLAEGPRLTPAAVGLAASIGAATLEVRRRPRVACFFTGDELVMPGQPLPAGGIYNSNRFVLNALLRRLGCEVLDLGIVPDSREATRQALREAAKGADLIINAGGVSVGEEDHVRPAVEAEGQIDLWRVAIKPGRPLAYGRVGRHGPEGARAAVPGSFAHFIGLPGNPVSAFVTFLLFVRPFLLRLQGIQAVEPQA
;
A
#
# COMPACT_ATOMS: atom_id res chain seq x y z
N ARG A 1 24.33 3.64 -41.40
CA ARG A 1 23.63 2.49 -40.80
C ARG A 1 22.55 2.00 -41.76
N ARG A 2 22.44 0.69 -41.94
CA ARG A 2 21.39 0.08 -42.77
C ARG A 2 20.04 0.14 -42.03
N ARG A 3 18.94 0.26 -42.78
CA ARG A 3 17.58 0.19 -42.20
C ARG A 3 17.39 -1.17 -41.51
N ALA A 4 16.85 -1.21 -40.29
CA ALA A 4 16.65 -2.37 -39.44
C ALA A 4 17.95 -3.07 -38.94
N GLU A 5 19.08 -2.33 -38.91
CA GLU A 5 20.35 -2.87 -38.40
C GLU A 5 20.29 -3.08 -36.87
N ASP A 6 19.69 -2.15 -36.15
CA ASP A 6 19.60 -2.19 -34.68
C ASP A 6 18.25 -2.78 -34.18
N ILE A 7 17.14 -2.49 -34.89
CA ILE A 7 15.78 -2.93 -34.50
C ILE A 7 15.04 -3.36 -35.76
N ALA A 8 14.65 -4.63 -35.82
CA ALA A 8 13.87 -5.17 -36.93
C ALA A 8 12.39 -4.77 -36.84
N ALA A 9 11.76 -4.51 -37.98
CA ALA A 9 10.32 -4.25 -38.03
C ALA A 9 9.53 -5.44 -37.46
N GLY A 10 8.56 -5.17 -36.57
CA GLY A 10 7.76 -6.21 -35.92
C GLY A 10 8.39 -6.81 -34.68
N SER A 11 9.64 -6.45 -34.31
CA SER A 11 10.22 -6.92 -33.04
C SER A 11 9.66 -6.16 -31.83
N THR A 12 9.54 -6.84 -30.68
CA THR A 12 9.18 -6.22 -29.42
C THR A 12 10.34 -5.37 -28.89
N VAL A 13 10.15 -4.06 -28.81
CA VAL A 13 11.19 -3.10 -28.35
C VAL A 13 11.15 -2.96 -26.83
N LEU A 14 9.95 -2.92 -26.24
CA LEU A 14 9.73 -2.88 -24.79
C LEU A 14 8.70 -3.95 -24.44
N ALA A 15 9.04 -4.81 -23.49
CA ALA A 15 8.10 -5.79 -22.95
C ALA A 15 7.16 -5.14 -21.93
N GLU A 16 5.98 -5.72 -21.73
CA GLU A 16 5.06 -5.34 -20.65
C GLU A 16 5.66 -5.74 -19.29
N GLY A 17 5.47 -4.89 -18.27
CA GLY A 17 5.78 -5.15 -16.88
C GLY A 17 6.97 -4.38 -16.30
N PRO A 18 8.11 -4.23 -16.98
CA PRO A 18 9.23 -3.46 -16.45
C PRO A 18 8.90 -1.98 -16.23
N ARG A 19 9.51 -1.41 -15.19
CA ARG A 19 9.46 0.03 -14.95
C ARG A 19 10.18 0.77 -16.08
N LEU A 20 9.54 1.78 -16.66
CA LEU A 20 10.16 2.62 -17.66
C LEU A 20 11.35 3.39 -17.07
N THR A 21 12.54 3.12 -17.59
CA THR A 21 13.76 3.85 -17.29
C THR A 21 13.97 4.98 -18.30
N PRO A 22 14.83 5.98 -18.03
CA PRO A 22 15.20 6.99 -19.04
C PRO A 22 15.68 6.35 -20.36
N ALA A 23 16.44 5.25 -20.30
CA ALA A 23 16.89 4.53 -21.49
C ALA A 23 15.71 3.91 -22.26
N ALA A 24 14.74 3.30 -21.58
CA ALA A 24 13.53 2.74 -22.20
C ALA A 24 12.70 3.84 -22.89
N VAL A 25 12.55 5.01 -22.27
CA VAL A 25 11.86 6.15 -22.87
C VAL A 25 12.60 6.65 -24.13
N GLY A 26 13.93 6.76 -24.07
CA GLY A 26 14.77 7.12 -25.20
C GLY A 26 14.66 6.12 -26.35
N LEU A 27 14.66 4.82 -26.04
CA LEU A 27 14.49 3.75 -27.01
C LEU A 27 13.13 3.82 -27.72
N ALA A 28 12.04 4.03 -26.97
CA ALA A 28 10.70 4.20 -27.54
C ALA A 28 10.64 5.42 -28.47
N ALA A 29 11.22 6.54 -28.05
CA ALA A 29 11.29 7.76 -28.87
C ALA A 29 12.09 7.54 -30.16
N SER A 30 13.16 6.74 -30.13
CA SER A 30 14.03 6.47 -31.30
C SER A 30 13.33 5.71 -32.42
N ILE A 31 12.25 4.98 -32.12
CA ILE A 31 11.40 4.30 -33.09
C ILE A 31 10.16 5.10 -33.49
N GLY A 32 10.03 6.35 -33.01
CA GLY A 32 8.93 7.24 -33.35
C GLY A 32 7.68 7.11 -32.45
N ALA A 33 7.75 6.40 -31.32
CA ALA A 33 6.63 6.32 -30.38
C ALA A 33 6.43 7.66 -29.66
N ALA A 34 5.35 8.36 -29.94
CA ALA A 34 5.00 9.64 -29.30
C ALA A 34 4.38 9.45 -27.91
N THR A 35 3.74 8.34 -27.69
CA THR A 35 3.07 7.96 -26.41
C THR A 35 3.32 6.51 -26.06
N LEU A 36 3.29 6.20 -24.77
CA LEU A 36 3.33 4.84 -24.25
C LEU A 36 2.15 4.61 -23.33
N GLU A 37 1.46 3.49 -23.49
CA GLU A 37 0.45 3.06 -22.52
C GLU A 37 1.12 2.54 -21.27
N VAL A 38 0.76 3.10 -20.11
CA VAL A 38 1.33 2.74 -18.83
C VAL A 38 0.25 2.51 -17.80
N ARG A 39 0.55 1.71 -16.78
CA ARG A 39 -0.30 1.59 -15.59
C ARG A 39 -0.30 2.90 -14.82
N ARG A 40 -1.47 3.36 -14.36
CA ARG A 40 -1.54 4.50 -13.45
C ARG A 40 -0.83 4.21 -12.14
N ARG A 41 -0.43 5.23 -11.43
CA ARG A 41 0.13 5.11 -10.09
C ARG A 41 -0.91 4.53 -9.13
N PRO A 42 -0.53 3.56 -8.27
CA PRO A 42 -1.41 3.12 -7.18
C PRO A 42 -1.69 4.26 -6.22
N ARG A 43 -2.95 4.39 -5.79
CA ARG A 43 -3.37 5.30 -4.74
C ARG A 43 -3.40 4.56 -3.42
N VAL A 44 -2.62 5.02 -2.46
CA VAL A 44 -2.49 4.37 -1.15
C VAL A 44 -2.89 5.35 -0.06
N ALA A 45 -3.89 4.98 0.74
CA ALA A 45 -4.24 5.72 1.94
C ALA A 45 -3.52 5.12 3.14
N CYS A 46 -3.00 5.97 4.04
CA CYS A 46 -2.34 5.55 5.27
C CYS A 46 -2.96 6.23 6.47
N PHE A 47 -3.18 5.48 7.55
CA PHE A 47 -3.51 6.02 8.87
C PHE A 47 -2.81 5.21 9.97
N PHE A 48 -2.74 5.79 11.17
CA PHE A 48 -1.98 5.26 12.29
C PHE A 48 -2.84 5.30 13.53
N THR A 49 -2.94 4.19 14.26
CA THR A 49 -3.74 4.06 15.47
C THR A 49 -2.86 3.76 16.67
N GLY A 50 -3.20 4.37 17.80
CA GLY A 50 -2.52 4.24 19.09
C GLY A 50 -2.62 5.55 19.85
N ASP A 51 -3.21 5.51 21.03
CA ASP A 51 -3.39 6.72 21.89
C ASP A 51 -2.05 7.25 22.42
N GLU A 52 -1.00 6.40 22.39
CA GLU A 52 0.37 6.77 22.73
C GLU A 52 1.07 7.58 21.61
N LEU A 53 0.49 7.64 20.39
CA LEU A 53 1.16 8.25 19.25
C LEU A 53 1.09 9.78 19.29
N VAL A 54 2.25 10.40 19.15
CA VAL A 54 2.41 11.87 19.11
C VAL A 54 3.15 12.27 17.84
N MET A 55 2.79 13.41 17.29
CA MET A 55 3.50 13.95 16.13
C MET A 55 4.85 14.56 16.54
N PRO A 56 5.93 14.31 15.77
CA PRO A 56 7.19 15.01 15.96
C PRO A 56 7.00 16.53 15.99
N GLY A 57 7.68 17.20 16.92
CA GLY A 57 7.54 18.63 17.15
C GLY A 57 6.51 18.99 18.23
N GLN A 58 5.69 18.07 18.67
CA GLN A 58 4.80 18.23 19.83
C GLN A 58 5.47 17.75 21.10
N PRO A 59 5.13 18.32 22.30
CA PRO A 59 5.60 17.79 23.57
C PRO A 59 5.21 16.32 23.73
N LEU A 60 6.14 15.51 24.23
CA LEU A 60 5.91 14.08 24.45
C LEU A 60 5.36 13.86 25.87
N PRO A 61 4.10 13.45 26.04
CA PRO A 61 3.54 13.13 27.35
C PRO A 61 4.15 11.84 27.92
N ALA A 62 3.97 11.59 29.22
CA ALA A 62 4.37 10.34 29.84
C ALA A 62 3.67 9.16 29.13
N GLY A 63 4.44 8.14 28.73
CA GLY A 63 3.93 6.99 27.97
C GLY A 63 3.75 7.24 26.46
N GLY A 64 3.87 8.49 25.99
CA GLY A 64 3.78 8.78 24.56
C GLY A 64 5.02 8.39 23.79
N ILE A 65 4.83 8.12 22.49
CA ILE A 65 5.90 7.86 21.53
C ILE A 65 5.68 8.65 20.24
N TYR A 66 6.75 9.07 19.58
CA TYR A 66 6.61 9.74 18.28
C TYR A 66 6.24 8.77 17.19
N ASN A 67 5.25 9.15 16.36
CA ASN A 67 4.81 8.37 15.21
C ASN A 67 5.86 8.36 14.08
N SER A 68 6.92 7.57 14.25
CA SER A 68 7.95 7.40 13.23
C SER A 68 7.47 6.58 12.02
N ASN A 69 6.53 5.63 12.21
CA ASN A 69 5.98 4.81 11.16
C ASN A 69 5.37 5.66 10.02
N ARG A 70 4.69 6.75 10.35
CA ARG A 70 4.10 7.66 9.37
C ARG A 70 5.13 8.16 8.36
N PHE A 71 6.30 8.57 8.83
CA PHE A 71 7.34 9.12 7.97
C PHE A 71 8.01 8.03 7.14
N VAL A 72 8.33 6.90 7.75
CA VAL A 72 8.96 5.76 7.06
C VAL A 72 8.05 5.20 5.97
N LEU A 73 6.80 4.88 6.31
CA LEU A 73 5.87 4.26 5.36
C LEU A 73 5.52 5.21 4.22
N ASN A 74 5.26 6.49 4.52
CA ASN A 74 5.00 7.49 3.48
C ASN A 74 6.19 7.68 2.54
N ALA A 75 7.41 7.68 3.07
CA ALA A 75 8.62 7.78 2.24
C ALA A 75 8.81 6.55 1.33
N LEU A 76 8.60 5.35 1.86
CA LEU A 76 8.67 4.09 1.10
C LEU A 76 7.63 4.05 -0.02
N LEU A 77 6.38 4.44 0.26
CA LEU A 77 5.31 4.48 -0.72
C LEU A 77 5.60 5.46 -1.86
N ARG A 78 6.04 6.68 -1.53
CA ARG A 78 6.43 7.67 -2.55
C ARG A 78 7.61 7.19 -3.38
N ARG A 79 8.61 6.54 -2.77
CA ARG A 79 9.73 5.93 -3.48
C ARG A 79 9.29 4.82 -4.45
N LEU A 80 8.22 4.08 -4.13
CA LEU A 80 7.60 3.11 -5.01
C LEU A 80 6.72 3.75 -6.10
N GLY A 81 6.59 5.08 -6.14
CA GLY A 81 5.81 5.80 -7.13
C GLY A 81 4.31 5.86 -6.85
N CYS A 82 3.88 5.59 -5.62
CA CYS A 82 2.48 5.69 -5.23
C CYS A 82 2.03 7.15 -5.01
N GLU A 83 0.74 7.41 -5.26
CA GLU A 83 0.04 8.58 -4.75
C GLU A 83 -0.42 8.28 -3.33
N VAL A 84 0.01 9.09 -2.36
CA VAL A 84 -0.25 8.82 -0.93
C VAL A 84 -1.25 9.79 -0.36
N LEU A 85 -2.37 9.27 0.15
CA LEU A 85 -3.34 9.97 1.00
C LEU A 85 -2.99 9.66 2.46
N ASP A 86 -2.42 10.63 3.15
CA ASP A 86 -2.02 10.52 4.56
C ASP A 86 -3.14 11.05 5.47
N LEU A 87 -3.87 10.16 6.12
CA LEU A 87 -4.95 10.48 7.04
C LEU A 87 -4.45 10.74 8.48
N GLY A 88 -3.15 10.61 8.73
CA GLY A 88 -2.55 10.92 10.02
C GLY A 88 -2.84 9.92 11.13
N ILE A 89 -2.83 10.42 12.37
CA ILE A 89 -3.19 9.63 13.55
C ILE A 89 -4.72 9.64 13.69
N VAL A 90 -5.31 8.46 13.74
CA VAL A 90 -6.73 8.24 13.97
C VAL A 90 -6.91 7.82 15.44
N PRO A 91 -7.85 8.41 16.19
CA PRO A 91 -8.16 8.00 17.55
C PRO A 91 -8.41 6.50 17.65
N ASP A 92 -7.91 5.87 18.72
CA ASP A 92 -8.05 4.42 18.90
C ASP A 92 -9.49 4.07 19.35
N SER A 93 -10.41 4.23 18.43
CA SER A 93 -11.82 3.87 18.59
C SER A 93 -12.37 3.23 17.32
N ARG A 94 -13.31 2.30 17.51
CA ARG A 94 -13.96 1.60 16.41
C ARG A 94 -14.60 2.56 15.39
N GLU A 95 -15.29 3.60 15.85
CA GLU A 95 -16.00 4.52 14.95
C GLU A 95 -15.04 5.43 14.17
N ALA A 96 -13.99 5.97 14.82
CA ALA A 96 -12.97 6.75 14.12
C ALA A 96 -12.24 5.91 13.07
N THR A 97 -11.90 4.67 13.41
CA THR A 97 -11.28 3.72 12.47
C THR A 97 -12.21 3.40 11.30
N ARG A 98 -13.51 3.15 11.54
CA ARG A 98 -14.49 2.95 10.48
C ARG A 98 -14.60 4.16 9.55
N GLN A 99 -14.65 5.36 10.10
CA GLN A 99 -14.69 6.60 9.32
C GLN A 99 -13.44 6.75 8.44
N ALA A 100 -12.26 6.50 8.98
CA ALA A 100 -11.01 6.53 8.24
C ALA A 100 -10.99 5.50 7.09
N LEU A 101 -11.48 4.28 7.33
CA LEU A 101 -11.60 3.23 6.32
C LEU A 101 -12.56 3.63 5.19
N ARG A 102 -13.74 4.18 5.51
CA ARG A 102 -14.71 4.66 4.51
C ARG A 102 -14.12 5.77 3.65
N GLU A 103 -13.47 6.75 4.29
CA GLU A 103 -12.86 7.86 3.56
C GLU A 103 -11.74 7.37 2.64
N ALA A 104 -10.85 6.52 3.16
CA ALA A 104 -9.78 5.91 2.39
C ALA A 104 -10.30 5.10 1.20
N ALA A 105 -11.35 4.29 1.39
CA ALA A 105 -11.87 3.39 0.37
C ALA A 105 -12.46 4.12 -0.85
N LYS A 106 -12.90 5.39 -0.72
CA LYS A 106 -13.46 6.17 -1.84
C LYS A 106 -12.50 6.30 -3.02
N GLY A 107 -11.21 6.40 -2.78
CA GLY A 107 -10.24 6.68 -3.83
C GLY A 107 -8.98 5.81 -3.82
N ALA A 108 -8.67 5.12 -2.73
CA ALA A 108 -7.48 4.29 -2.64
C ALA A 108 -7.64 2.93 -3.33
N ASP A 109 -6.53 2.39 -3.82
CA ASP A 109 -6.41 1.01 -4.26
C ASP A 109 -6.00 0.11 -3.08
N LEU A 110 -5.20 0.69 -2.17
CA LEU A 110 -4.72 0.03 -0.96
C LEU A 110 -4.84 1.00 0.22
N ILE A 111 -5.32 0.48 1.34
CA ILE A 111 -5.35 1.15 2.63
C ILE A 111 -4.30 0.47 3.52
N ILE A 112 -3.43 1.25 4.13
CA ILE A 112 -2.44 0.77 5.11
C ILE A 112 -2.75 1.39 6.46
N ASN A 113 -2.86 0.55 7.46
CA ASN A 113 -2.85 0.96 8.86
C ASN A 113 -1.58 0.45 9.54
N ALA A 114 -0.98 1.22 10.44
CA ALA A 114 0.09 0.75 11.30
C ALA A 114 -0.24 1.05 12.76
N GLY A 115 -0.32 0.00 13.58
CA GLY A 115 -0.85 -0.01 14.94
C GLY A 115 -2.22 -0.70 15.00
N GLY A 116 -2.71 -0.99 16.21
CA GLY A 116 -4.05 -1.56 16.43
C GLY A 116 -4.32 -2.93 15.81
N VAL A 117 -3.31 -3.65 15.30
CA VAL A 117 -3.42 -5.03 14.78
C VAL A 117 -2.83 -6.05 15.75
N SER A 118 -2.91 -5.78 17.04
CA SER A 118 -2.43 -6.65 18.11
C SER A 118 -3.47 -7.74 18.45
N VAL A 119 -3.16 -8.53 19.46
CA VAL A 119 -4.02 -9.63 19.96
C VAL A 119 -4.82 -9.24 21.21
N GLY A 120 -4.77 -7.97 21.61
CA GLY A 120 -5.47 -7.45 22.79
C GLY A 120 -6.97 -7.31 22.57
N GLU A 121 -7.73 -7.31 23.67
CA GLU A 121 -9.17 -7.08 23.68
C GLU A 121 -9.55 -5.63 23.22
N GLU A 122 -8.56 -4.72 23.17
CA GLU A 122 -8.70 -3.32 22.75
C GLU A 122 -8.39 -3.09 21.26
N ASP A 123 -8.32 -4.15 20.44
CA ASP A 123 -8.08 -4.02 18.98
C ASP A 123 -9.36 -3.56 18.28
N HIS A 124 -9.42 -2.26 17.96
CA HIS A 124 -10.54 -1.65 17.24
C HIS A 124 -10.45 -1.79 15.69
N VAL A 125 -9.28 -2.13 15.16
CA VAL A 125 -9.05 -2.18 13.71
C VAL A 125 -9.78 -3.38 13.09
N ARG A 126 -9.62 -4.57 13.67
CA ARG A 126 -10.27 -5.77 13.15
C ARG A 126 -11.79 -5.63 13.05
N PRO A 127 -12.53 -5.32 14.14
CA PRO A 127 -13.99 -5.18 14.07
C PRO A 127 -14.43 -4.00 13.17
N ALA A 128 -13.60 -2.97 12.98
CA ALA A 128 -13.88 -1.89 12.05
C ALA A 128 -13.78 -2.35 10.59
N VAL A 129 -12.74 -3.10 10.24
CA VAL A 129 -12.58 -3.65 8.87
C VAL A 129 -13.68 -4.67 8.57
N GLU A 130 -14.04 -5.55 9.52
CA GLU A 130 -15.13 -6.52 9.36
C GLU A 130 -16.50 -5.84 9.15
N ALA A 131 -16.71 -4.66 9.76
CA ALA A 131 -17.92 -3.87 9.57
C ALA A 131 -18.01 -3.15 8.22
N GLU A 132 -16.88 -2.73 7.66
CA GLU A 132 -16.82 -2.00 6.39
C GLU A 132 -16.42 -2.89 5.20
N GLY A 133 -16.13 -4.17 5.45
CA GLY A 133 -15.67 -5.08 4.42
C GLY A 133 -15.46 -6.51 4.87
N GLN A 134 -14.29 -7.04 4.61
CA GLN A 134 -13.92 -8.43 4.90
C GLN A 134 -12.45 -8.52 5.30
N ILE A 135 -12.15 -9.35 6.28
CA ILE A 135 -10.79 -9.81 6.62
C ILE A 135 -10.57 -11.19 6.01
N ASP A 136 -9.53 -11.33 5.20
CA ASP A 136 -9.15 -12.59 4.55
C ASP A 136 -7.99 -13.28 5.30
N LEU A 137 -7.12 -12.49 5.95
CA LEU A 137 -5.98 -12.98 6.73
C LEU A 137 -5.81 -12.12 7.99
N TRP A 138 -5.60 -12.77 9.12
CA TRP A 138 -5.26 -12.13 10.39
C TRP A 138 -4.12 -12.90 11.05
N ARG A 139 -2.91 -12.41 10.93
CA ARG A 139 -1.61 -12.95 11.38
C ARG A 139 -0.88 -13.81 10.36
N VAL A 140 0.42 -13.70 10.44
CA VAL A 140 1.39 -14.53 9.70
C VAL A 140 2.41 -15.15 10.66
N ALA A 141 2.98 -16.29 10.28
CA ALA A 141 3.95 -17.03 11.10
C ALA A 141 5.38 -16.51 10.87
N ILE A 142 5.60 -15.19 11.04
CA ILE A 142 6.94 -14.59 10.97
C ILE A 142 7.31 -13.86 12.26
N LYS A 143 8.61 -13.74 12.53
CA LYS A 143 9.16 -13.02 13.68
C LYS A 143 10.41 -12.24 13.25
N PRO A 144 10.47 -10.89 13.42
CA PRO A 144 9.39 -10.01 13.90
C PRO A 144 8.30 -9.80 12.85
N GLY A 145 7.07 -9.45 13.28
CA GLY A 145 5.98 -9.06 12.37
C GLY A 145 4.76 -9.97 12.35
N ARG A 146 4.54 -10.80 13.41
CA ARG A 146 3.34 -11.65 13.54
C ARG A 146 2.01 -10.96 13.29
N PRO A 147 1.74 -9.73 13.81
CA PRO A 147 0.53 -9.02 13.48
C PRO A 147 0.64 -8.47 12.05
N LEU A 148 0.02 -9.15 11.12
CA LEU A 148 -0.23 -8.68 9.75
C LEU A 148 -1.67 -9.04 9.42
N ALA A 149 -2.45 -8.06 9.00
CA ALA A 149 -3.80 -8.27 8.54
C ALA A 149 -3.88 -7.99 7.03
N TYR A 150 -4.69 -8.77 6.33
CA TYR A 150 -5.10 -8.49 4.96
C TYR A 150 -6.59 -8.63 4.82
N GLY A 151 -7.20 -7.71 4.06
CA GLY A 151 -8.62 -7.71 3.82
C GLY A 151 -9.02 -6.77 2.69
N ARG A 152 -10.31 -6.47 2.63
CA ARG A 152 -10.92 -5.58 1.63
C ARG A 152 -11.94 -4.68 2.31
N VAL A 153 -11.97 -3.42 1.92
CA VAL A 153 -12.94 -2.41 2.39
C VAL A 153 -13.79 -1.97 1.21
N GLY A 154 -15.11 -2.08 1.33
CA GLY A 154 -16.03 -1.74 0.26
C GLY A 154 -16.09 -0.23 0.00
N ARG A 155 -16.07 0.18 -1.28
CA ARG A 155 -16.16 1.61 -1.67
C ARG A 155 -17.55 2.19 -1.41
N HIS A 156 -18.57 1.34 -1.49
CA HIS A 156 -19.98 1.68 -1.30
C HIS A 156 -20.64 0.80 -0.23
N GLY A 157 -19.87 0.50 0.84
CA GLY A 157 -20.29 -0.36 1.92
C GLY A 157 -19.70 -1.78 1.85
N PRO A 158 -19.97 -2.61 2.87
CA PRO A 158 -19.31 -3.91 3.04
C PRO A 158 -19.65 -4.93 1.94
N GLU A 159 -20.78 -4.79 1.26
CA GLU A 159 -21.19 -5.70 0.18
C GLU A 159 -20.23 -5.66 -1.02
N GLY A 160 -19.69 -4.48 -1.36
CA GLY A 160 -18.70 -4.35 -2.43
C GLY A 160 -17.43 -5.14 -2.17
N ALA A 161 -16.99 -5.20 -0.91
CA ALA A 161 -15.83 -5.99 -0.50
C ALA A 161 -16.10 -7.50 -0.57
N ARG A 162 -17.30 -7.94 -0.19
CA ARG A 162 -17.71 -9.35 -0.21
C ARG A 162 -17.91 -9.89 -1.61
N ALA A 163 -18.49 -9.09 -2.50
CA ALA A 163 -18.67 -9.46 -3.90
C ALA A 163 -17.36 -9.64 -4.65
N ALA A 164 -16.24 -9.09 -4.14
CA ALA A 164 -14.91 -9.16 -4.74
C ALA A 164 -14.84 -8.71 -6.22
N VAL A 165 -15.75 -7.83 -6.63
CA VAL A 165 -15.76 -7.28 -7.98
C VAL A 165 -14.64 -6.24 -8.10
N PRO A 166 -13.76 -6.32 -9.11
CA PRO A 166 -12.72 -5.32 -9.31
C PRO A 166 -13.28 -3.89 -9.34
N GLY A 167 -12.66 -3.00 -8.57
CA GLY A 167 -13.10 -1.60 -8.46
C GLY A 167 -14.20 -1.33 -7.43
N SER A 168 -14.83 -2.34 -6.82
CA SER A 168 -15.84 -2.17 -5.78
C SER A 168 -15.28 -2.07 -4.37
N PHE A 169 -13.98 -2.30 -4.18
CA PHE A 169 -13.28 -2.29 -2.90
C PHE A 169 -11.88 -1.69 -3.01
N ALA A 170 -11.33 -1.31 -1.86
CA ALA A 170 -9.91 -1.06 -1.65
C ALA A 170 -9.32 -2.24 -0.88
N HIS A 171 -8.11 -2.65 -1.22
CA HIS A 171 -7.37 -3.61 -0.40
C HIS A 171 -7.01 -2.98 0.94
N PHE A 172 -6.91 -3.78 1.98
CA PHE A 172 -6.47 -3.37 3.31
C PHE A 172 -5.29 -4.21 3.76
N ILE A 173 -4.24 -3.55 4.26
CA ILE A 173 -3.10 -4.20 4.93
C ILE A 173 -2.86 -3.50 6.26
N GLY A 174 -3.03 -4.25 7.35
CA GLY A 174 -2.69 -3.80 8.70
C GLY A 174 -1.28 -4.25 9.06
N LEU A 175 -0.43 -3.31 9.45
CA LEU A 175 0.95 -3.53 9.83
C LEU A 175 1.13 -3.43 11.34
N PRO A 176 2.16 -4.09 11.91
CA PRO A 176 2.50 -3.95 13.33
C PRO A 176 2.77 -2.49 13.72
N GLY A 177 2.48 -2.13 14.98
CA GLY A 177 2.85 -0.82 15.54
C GLY A 177 4.37 -0.66 15.74
N ASN A 178 5.10 -1.74 16.04
CA ASN A 178 6.55 -1.71 16.19
C ASN A 178 7.24 -1.29 14.87
N PRO A 179 8.11 -0.26 14.85
CA PRO A 179 8.68 0.29 13.62
C PRO A 179 9.54 -0.69 12.82
N VAL A 180 10.33 -1.52 13.48
CA VAL A 180 11.17 -2.54 12.81
C VAL A 180 10.26 -3.59 12.15
N SER A 181 9.25 -4.05 12.88
CA SER A 181 8.28 -5.01 12.34
C SER A 181 7.48 -4.42 11.18
N ALA A 182 7.02 -3.17 11.29
CA ALA A 182 6.31 -2.48 10.23
C ALA A 182 7.17 -2.35 8.96
N PHE A 183 8.45 -1.99 9.12
CA PHE A 183 9.39 -1.88 8.00
C PHE A 183 9.62 -3.24 7.31
N VAL A 184 9.89 -4.29 8.09
CA VAL A 184 10.14 -5.64 7.54
C VAL A 184 8.89 -6.18 6.84
N THR A 185 7.71 -6.08 7.47
CA THR A 185 6.45 -6.54 6.87
C THR A 185 6.07 -5.71 5.65
N PHE A 186 6.39 -4.41 5.61
CA PHE A 186 6.23 -3.60 4.42
C PHE A 186 7.07 -4.14 3.26
N LEU A 187 8.34 -4.43 3.47
CA LEU A 187 9.22 -4.95 2.42
C LEU A 187 8.78 -6.32 1.91
N LEU A 188 8.33 -7.20 2.81
CA LEU A 188 7.97 -8.57 2.46
C LEU A 188 6.57 -8.70 1.83
N PHE A 189 5.62 -7.85 2.20
CA PHE A 189 4.22 -8.00 1.76
C PHE A 189 3.69 -6.79 0.99
N VAL A 190 3.87 -5.57 1.51
CA VAL A 190 3.30 -4.37 0.86
C VAL A 190 4.03 -4.03 -0.43
N ARG A 191 5.37 -4.09 -0.41
CA ARG A 191 6.17 -3.79 -1.60
C ARG A 191 5.84 -4.72 -2.78
N PRO A 192 5.88 -6.06 -2.66
CA PRO A 192 5.54 -6.95 -3.77
C PRO A 192 4.08 -6.79 -4.22
N PHE A 193 3.16 -6.55 -3.29
CA PHE A 193 1.76 -6.27 -3.59
C PHE A 193 1.61 -5.02 -4.47
N LEU A 194 2.26 -3.91 -4.10
CA LEU A 194 2.24 -2.67 -4.88
C LEU A 194 2.90 -2.82 -6.25
N LEU A 195 4.01 -3.53 -6.33
CA LEU A 195 4.67 -3.83 -7.61
C LEU A 195 3.74 -4.62 -8.54
N ARG A 196 2.99 -5.57 -7.99
CA ARG A 196 1.99 -6.34 -8.74
C ARG A 196 0.85 -5.46 -9.25
N LEU A 197 0.34 -4.54 -8.42
CA LEU A 197 -0.66 -3.55 -8.85
C LEU A 197 -0.14 -2.65 -9.98
N GLN A 198 1.16 -2.38 -10.01
CA GLN A 198 1.82 -1.62 -11.08
C GLN A 198 2.08 -2.45 -12.34
N GLY A 199 1.74 -3.75 -12.35
CA GLY A 199 1.92 -4.64 -13.49
C GLY A 199 3.26 -5.35 -13.56
N ILE A 200 4.13 -5.20 -12.56
CA ILE A 200 5.42 -5.89 -12.51
C ILE A 200 5.19 -7.38 -12.24
N GLN A 201 5.76 -8.25 -13.07
CA GLN A 201 5.58 -9.70 -12.98
C GLN A 201 6.54 -10.35 -11.96
N ALA A 202 7.82 -9.98 -11.98
CA ALA A 202 8.83 -10.47 -11.05
C ALA A 202 8.86 -9.58 -9.80
N VAL A 203 8.14 -9.98 -8.76
CA VAL A 203 8.00 -9.20 -7.51
C VAL A 203 8.77 -9.80 -6.34
N GLU A 204 9.38 -10.96 -6.54
CA GLU A 204 10.16 -11.66 -5.52
C GLU A 204 11.34 -10.81 -5.05
N PRO A 205 11.70 -10.87 -3.76
CA PRO A 205 12.93 -10.26 -3.27
C PRO A 205 14.12 -10.84 -4.03
N GLN A 206 14.91 -9.98 -4.66
CA GLN A 206 16.21 -10.41 -5.19
C GLN A 206 17.16 -10.63 -4.01
N ALA A 207 17.79 -11.80 -3.97
CA ALA A 207 18.79 -12.16 -2.98
C ALA A 207 20.04 -11.28 -3.08
#